data_49601ce1eb2b72c13fd1c2b4a0ff2249
#
_entry.id   49601ce1eb2b72c13fd1c2b4a0ff2249
#
_cell.length_a   1.000
_cell.length_b   1.000
_cell.length_c   1.000
_cell.angle_alpha   90.00
_cell.angle_beta   90.00
_cell.angle_gamma   90.00
#
_symmetry.space_group_name_H-M   'P 1'
#
loop_
_entity.id
_entity.type
_entity.pdbx_description
1 polymer ?
#
loop_
_entity_poly.entity_id
_entity_poly.type
_entity_poly.pdbx_seq_one_letter_code
_entity_poly.pdbx_strand_id
1 'polypeptide(L)'
;MDNYLDLMRARREQILERFYAALDRAGRPHDAARLIAVSKTVGVDETIAAIQVGYRHFAENRPQELVRKLTGLAEHPGLPEVRFDMIGNLQTNKINAVLGSAELIHSVGSLHLAQAISSRAVRKIESGELSAPQQVLIEVNVSGEESKGGFSPDEIRRLAGELAELEGICVQGLMTMAPRGNKDVARRTFAGLRELRDELEVAHSDLRLPELSCGMSEDFEPALEEGSTLVRLGRVVFSPEFAVK
;
A
#
# COMPACT_ATOMS: atom_id res chain seq x y z
N MET A 1 9.64 -20.49 -19.42
CA MET A 1 9.46 -20.12 -18.00
C MET A 1 10.80 -19.76 -17.36
N ASP A 2 11.87 -20.51 -17.58
CA ASP A 2 13.19 -20.25 -16.98
C ASP A 2 13.75 -18.84 -17.27
N ASN A 3 13.64 -18.40 -18.54
CA ASN A 3 14.11 -17.05 -18.93
C ASN A 3 13.35 -15.90 -18.20
N TYR A 4 12.06 -16.11 -17.87
CA TYR A 4 11.27 -15.10 -17.14
C TYR A 4 11.67 -15.06 -15.66
N LEU A 5 11.91 -16.20 -15.04
CA LEU A 5 12.38 -16.26 -13.65
C LEU A 5 13.76 -15.63 -13.48
N ASP A 6 14.69 -15.87 -14.41
CA ASP A 6 16.01 -15.27 -14.38
C ASP A 6 15.94 -13.74 -14.56
N LEU A 7 15.09 -13.26 -15.47
CA LEU A 7 14.82 -11.84 -15.62
C LEU A 7 14.26 -11.24 -14.32
N MET A 8 13.27 -11.88 -13.72
CA MET A 8 12.66 -11.42 -12.48
C MET A 8 13.66 -11.39 -11.32
N ARG A 9 14.55 -12.40 -11.23
CA ARG A 9 15.61 -12.47 -10.21
C ARG A 9 16.59 -11.31 -10.37
N ALA A 10 17.13 -11.09 -11.56
CA ALA A 10 18.04 -9.99 -11.84
C ALA A 10 17.40 -8.62 -11.57
N ARG A 11 16.13 -8.44 -11.95
CA ARG A 11 15.40 -7.19 -11.66
C ARG A 11 15.20 -6.97 -10.17
N ARG A 12 14.86 -8.02 -9.43
CA ARG A 12 14.69 -7.92 -7.99
C ARG A 12 15.98 -7.47 -7.30
N GLU A 13 17.11 -8.03 -7.70
CA GLU A 13 18.43 -7.64 -7.19
C GLU A 13 18.70 -6.14 -7.43
N GLN A 14 18.50 -5.66 -8.65
CA GLN A 14 18.67 -4.25 -9.01
C GLN A 14 17.70 -3.33 -8.23
N ILE A 15 16.45 -3.75 -8.06
CA ILE A 15 15.47 -2.98 -7.27
C ILE A 15 15.90 -2.91 -5.82
N LEU A 16 16.32 -4.02 -5.22
CA LEU A 16 16.75 -4.07 -3.82
C LEU A 16 18.03 -3.26 -3.58
N GLU A 17 18.99 -3.30 -4.51
CA GLU A 17 20.18 -2.45 -4.44
C GLU A 17 19.80 -0.96 -4.35
N ARG A 18 18.93 -0.49 -5.22
CA ARG A 18 18.46 0.91 -5.22
C ARG A 18 17.62 1.23 -3.99
N PHE A 19 16.79 0.27 -3.54
CA PHE A 19 15.95 0.40 -2.35
C PHE A 19 16.83 0.62 -1.11
N TYR A 20 17.82 -0.24 -0.90
CA TYR A 20 18.72 -0.13 0.24
C TYR A 20 19.62 1.11 0.15
N ALA A 21 20.14 1.43 -1.04
CA ALA A 21 20.91 2.65 -1.25
C ALA A 21 20.11 3.93 -0.91
N ALA A 22 18.81 3.94 -1.16
CA ALA A 22 17.96 5.08 -0.78
C ALA A 22 17.77 5.17 0.75
N LEU A 23 17.62 4.05 1.43
CA LEU A 23 17.56 4.00 2.90
C LEU A 23 18.89 4.45 3.52
N ASP A 24 20.02 3.97 2.98
CA ASP A 24 21.37 4.37 3.44
C ASP A 24 21.59 5.88 3.29
N ARG A 25 21.20 6.48 2.15
CA ARG A 25 21.28 7.94 1.96
C ARG A 25 20.45 8.73 2.98
N ALA A 26 19.36 8.14 3.46
CA ALA A 26 18.51 8.74 4.47
C ALA A 26 18.93 8.40 5.92
N GLY A 27 19.99 7.61 6.11
CA GLY A 27 20.41 7.13 7.43
C GLY A 27 19.39 6.21 8.11
N ARG A 28 18.55 5.51 7.31
CA ARG A 28 17.50 4.63 7.81
C ARG A 28 17.94 3.16 7.77
N PRO A 29 17.55 2.34 8.74
CA PRO A 29 17.85 0.90 8.72
C PRO A 29 17.13 0.20 7.57
N HIS A 30 17.68 -0.92 7.09
CA HIS A 30 17.16 -1.65 5.92
C HIS A 30 15.76 -2.27 6.14
N ASP A 31 15.35 -2.45 7.39
CA ASP A 31 14.01 -2.93 7.78
C ASP A 31 12.99 -1.80 8.02
N ALA A 32 13.41 -0.52 7.88
CA ALA A 32 12.53 0.64 8.07
C ALA A 32 11.46 0.78 6.98
N ALA A 33 11.55 0.01 5.90
CA ALA A 33 10.57 0.03 4.82
C ALA A 33 10.41 -1.34 4.17
N ARG A 34 9.26 -1.54 3.52
CA ARG A 34 8.91 -2.78 2.81
C ARG A 34 8.50 -2.47 1.37
N LEU A 35 8.87 -3.39 0.48
CA LEU A 35 8.51 -3.35 -0.92
C LEU A 35 7.25 -4.18 -1.16
N ILE A 36 6.25 -3.56 -1.77
CA ILE A 36 5.01 -4.19 -2.21
C ILE A 36 5.06 -4.38 -3.73
N ALA A 37 4.98 -5.62 -4.19
CA ALA A 37 4.90 -5.97 -5.61
C ALA A 37 3.47 -5.81 -6.11
N VAL A 38 3.19 -4.77 -6.91
CA VAL A 38 1.84 -4.47 -7.40
C VAL A 38 1.53 -5.30 -8.63
N SER A 39 0.75 -6.37 -8.46
CA SER A 39 0.48 -7.41 -9.46
C SER A 39 -0.73 -7.14 -10.37
N LYS A 40 -1.28 -5.94 -10.37
CA LYS A 40 -2.53 -5.55 -11.06
C LYS A 40 -2.56 -5.76 -12.58
N THR A 41 -1.39 -5.96 -13.23
CA THR A 41 -1.26 -6.10 -14.68
C THR A 41 -0.86 -7.51 -15.11
N VAL A 42 -0.68 -8.43 -14.17
CA VAL A 42 -0.20 -9.79 -14.41
C VAL A 42 -1.16 -10.84 -13.84
N GLY A 43 -1.00 -12.08 -14.24
CA GLY A 43 -1.82 -13.20 -13.81
C GLY A 43 -1.31 -13.91 -12.56
N VAL A 44 -1.87 -15.11 -12.30
CA VAL A 44 -1.46 -15.97 -11.18
C VAL A 44 -0.05 -16.51 -11.44
N ASP A 45 0.26 -16.94 -12.65
CA ASP A 45 1.56 -17.55 -13.00
C ASP A 45 2.73 -16.58 -12.78
N GLU A 46 2.60 -15.32 -13.20
CA GLU A 46 3.62 -14.30 -12.99
C GLU A 46 3.73 -13.92 -11.49
N THR A 47 2.62 -14.01 -10.76
CA THR A 47 2.64 -13.81 -9.31
C THR A 47 3.38 -14.96 -8.63
N ILE A 48 3.17 -16.21 -9.06
CA ILE A 48 3.93 -17.38 -8.58
C ILE A 48 5.42 -17.20 -8.89
N ALA A 49 5.78 -16.78 -10.11
CA ALA A 49 7.16 -16.50 -10.46
C ALA A 49 7.79 -15.43 -9.53
N ALA A 50 7.05 -14.36 -9.20
CA ALA A 50 7.48 -13.35 -8.24
C ALA A 50 7.70 -13.93 -6.84
N ILE A 51 6.82 -14.82 -6.38
CA ILE A 51 6.97 -15.54 -5.10
C ILE A 51 8.23 -16.40 -5.11
N GLN A 52 8.49 -17.12 -6.18
CA GLN A 52 9.66 -17.99 -6.34
C GLN A 52 10.99 -17.21 -6.31
N VAL A 53 11.02 -15.99 -6.83
CA VAL A 53 12.21 -15.11 -6.74
C VAL A 53 12.31 -14.32 -5.44
N GLY A 54 11.35 -14.49 -4.51
CA GLY A 54 11.46 -13.99 -3.14
C GLY A 54 10.59 -12.79 -2.79
N TYR A 55 9.63 -12.37 -3.62
CA TYR A 55 8.60 -11.42 -3.19
C TYR A 55 7.62 -12.10 -2.23
N ARG A 56 7.17 -11.35 -1.21
CA ARG A 56 6.27 -11.86 -0.15
C ARG A 56 5.09 -10.93 0.12
N HIS A 57 5.16 -9.69 -0.33
CA HIS A 57 4.13 -8.70 -0.13
C HIS A 57 3.65 -8.18 -1.48
N PHE A 58 2.37 -8.33 -1.74
CA PHE A 58 1.71 -8.00 -3.01
C PHE A 58 0.59 -7.00 -2.81
N ALA A 59 0.14 -6.37 -3.89
CA ALA A 59 -1.05 -5.54 -3.87
C ALA A 59 -1.84 -5.61 -5.16
N GLU A 60 -3.16 -5.48 -5.03
CA GLU A 60 -4.12 -5.40 -6.12
C GLU A 60 -4.91 -4.09 -6.09
N ASN A 61 -5.36 -3.66 -7.27
CA ASN A 61 -6.17 -2.46 -7.41
C ASN A 61 -7.66 -2.74 -7.68
N ARG A 62 -8.04 -4.00 -7.83
CA ARG A 62 -9.43 -4.44 -8.07
C ARG A 62 -9.78 -5.60 -7.16
N PRO A 63 -10.90 -5.52 -6.41
CA PRO A 63 -11.32 -6.59 -5.52
C PRO A 63 -11.45 -7.96 -6.20
N GLN A 64 -11.95 -7.99 -7.44
CA GLN A 64 -12.11 -9.24 -8.19
C GLN A 64 -10.75 -9.88 -8.51
N GLU A 65 -9.73 -9.08 -8.84
CA GLU A 65 -8.38 -9.57 -9.12
C GLU A 65 -7.68 -10.07 -7.85
N LEU A 66 -7.92 -9.40 -6.71
CA LEU A 66 -7.46 -9.87 -5.41
C LEU A 66 -8.01 -11.27 -5.11
N VAL A 67 -9.33 -11.44 -5.19
CA VAL A 67 -9.96 -12.75 -4.95
C VAL A 67 -9.46 -13.80 -5.94
N ARG A 68 -9.40 -13.47 -7.23
CA ARG A 68 -8.90 -14.39 -8.27
C ARG A 68 -7.47 -14.87 -7.98
N LYS A 69 -6.59 -13.98 -7.55
CA LYS A 69 -5.20 -14.32 -7.22
C LYS A 69 -5.11 -15.20 -5.97
N LEU A 70 -5.80 -14.82 -4.91
CA LEU A 70 -5.83 -15.63 -3.69
C LEU A 70 -6.35 -17.03 -3.96
N THR A 71 -7.44 -17.17 -4.74
CA THR A 71 -7.98 -18.47 -5.15
C THR A 71 -6.97 -19.27 -5.98
N GLY A 72 -6.34 -18.65 -7.00
CA GLY A 72 -5.36 -19.36 -7.83
C GLY A 72 -4.10 -19.74 -7.05
N LEU A 73 -3.63 -18.93 -6.12
CA LEU A 73 -2.48 -19.28 -5.27
C LEU A 73 -2.79 -20.42 -4.29
N ALA A 74 -4.04 -20.53 -3.81
CA ALA A 74 -4.45 -21.61 -2.94
C ALA A 74 -4.39 -23.01 -3.62
N GLU A 75 -4.41 -23.07 -4.95
CA GLU A 75 -4.19 -24.29 -5.73
C GLU A 75 -2.73 -24.78 -5.68
N HIS A 76 -1.82 -23.97 -5.11
CA HIS A 76 -0.37 -24.24 -5.02
C HIS A 76 0.11 -24.28 -3.54
N PRO A 77 -0.25 -25.30 -2.76
CA PRO A 77 -0.01 -25.33 -1.30
C PRO A 77 1.49 -25.39 -0.90
N GLY A 78 2.39 -25.60 -1.86
CA GLY A 78 3.84 -25.56 -1.63
C GLY A 78 4.48 -24.17 -1.71
N LEU A 79 3.71 -23.13 -2.02
CA LEU A 79 4.23 -21.77 -2.07
C LEU A 79 4.40 -21.21 -0.64
N PRO A 80 5.43 -20.38 -0.42
CA PRO A 80 5.56 -19.61 0.82
C PRO A 80 4.35 -18.71 1.04
N GLU A 81 4.03 -18.45 2.31
CA GLU A 81 3.00 -17.50 2.70
C GLU A 81 3.30 -16.11 2.14
N VAL A 82 2.26 -15.44 1.65
CA VAL A 82 2.32 -14.09 1.08
C VAL A 82 1.15 -13.26 1.57
N ARG A 83 1.39 -11.94 1.65
CA ARG A 83 0.37 -10.95 2.01
C ARG A 83 -0.11 -10.23 0.77
N PHE A 84 -1.40 -9.85 0.80
CA PHE A 84 -2.01 -9.00 -0.21
C PHE A 84 -2.68 -7.78 0.41
N ASP A 85 -2.41 -6.62 -0.18
CA ASP A 85 -3.05 -5.35 0.16
C ASP A 85 -3.99 -4.90 -0.97
N MET A 86 -4.99 -4.10 -0.61
CA MET A 86 -5.86 -3.42 -1.56
C MET A 86 -5.42 -1.97 -1.71
N ILE A 87 -4.98 -1.57 -2.92
CA ILE A 87 -4.45 -0.22 -3.18
C ILE A 87 -5.28 0.59 -4.19
N GLY A 88 -6.33 0.02 -4.75
CA GLY A 88 -7.20 0.71 -5.71
C GLY A 88 -8.41 1.33 -5.04
N ASN A 89 -9.05 2.27 -5.73
CA ASN A 89 -10.27 2.91 -5.23
C ASN A 89 -11.35 1.85 -4.94
N LEU A 90 -11.80 1.78 -3.69
CA LEU A 90 -12.75 0.77 -3.20
C LEU A 90 -14.17 1.33 -3.21
N GLN A 91 -15.00 0.79 -4.09
CA GLN A 91 -16.43 1.08 -4.09
C GLN A 91 -17.13 0.39 -2.92
N THR A 92 -18.11 1.06 -2.33
CA THR A 92 -18.83 0.53 -1.15
C THR A 92 -19.49 -0.84 -1.38
N ASN A 93 -20.01 -1.11 -2.58
CA ASN A 93 -20.60 -2.41 -2.93
C ASN A 93 -19.58 -3.55 -3.07
N LYS A 94 -18.29 -3.27 -3.04
CA LYS A 94 -17.19 -4.24 -3.15
C LYS A 94 -16.45 -4.49 -1.84
N ILE A 95 -16.77 -3.79 -0.77
CA ILE A 95 -16.09 -3.89 0.52
C ILE A 95 -16.06 -5.35 1.03
N ASN A 96 -17.18 -6.06 0.95
CA ASN A 96 -17.27 -7.43 1.47
C ASN A 96 -16.31 -8.42 0.79
N ALA A 97 -15.91 -8.17 -0.46
CA ALA A 97 -14.95 -9.01 -1.17
C ALA A 97 -13.48 -8.73 -0.75
N VAL A 98 -13.24 -7.63 -0.04
CA VAL A 98 -11.90 -7.21 0.40
C VAL A 98 -11.68 -7.52 1.88
N LEU A 99 -12.73 -7.38 2.70
CA LEU A 99 -12.66 -7.67 4.14
C LEU A 99 -12.24 -9.12 4.41
N GLY A 100 -11.14 -9.28 5.13
CA GLY A 100 -10.54 -10.59 5.43
C GLY A 100 -9.73 -11.19 4.28
N SER A 101 -9.75 -10.58 3.08
CA SER A 101 -8.94 -10.98 1.92
C SER A 101 -7.70 -10.09 1.74
N ALA A 102 -7.80 -8.80 2.04
CA ALA A 102 -6.66 -7.89 2.10
C ALA A 102 -6.22 -7.68 3.55
N GLU A 103 -4.92 -7.69 3.80
CA GLU A 103 -4.41 -7.35 5.12
C GLU A 103 -4.53 -5.85 5.39
N LEU A 104 -4.22 -5.01 4.40
CA LEU A 104 -4.25 -3.55 4.50
C LEU A 104 -4.99 -2.94 3.31
N ILE A 105 -5.92 -2.01 3.57
CA ILE A 105 -6.59 -1.21 2.55
C ILE A 105 -5.97 0.18 2.54
N HIS A 106 -5.27 0.56 1.45
CA HIS A 106 -4.52 1.82 1.38
C HIS A 106 -5.35 3.03 0.93
N SER A 107 -6.52 2.82 0.37
CA SER A 107 -7.27 3.81 -0.42
C SER A 107 -8.53 4.32 0.27
N VAL A 108 -8.47 4.51 1.60
CA VAL A 108 -9.61 5.09 2.34
C VAL A 108 -9.59 6.61 2.19
N GLY A 109 -10.22 7.10 1.13
CA GLY A 109 -10.18 8.51 0.72
C GLY A 109 -11.38 9.35 1.10
N SER A 110 -12.31 8.84 1.95
CA SER A 110 -13.45 9.62 2.45
C SER A 110 -14.00 9.03 3.76
N LEU A 111 -14.59 9.88 4.59
CA LEU A 111 -15.25 9.47 5.83
C LEU A 111 -16.40 8.48 5.55
N HIS A 112 -17.17 8.71 4.49
CA HIS A 112 -18.23 7.79 4.06
C HIS A 112 -17.71 6.38 3.78
N LEU A 113 -16.55 6.26 3.10
CA LEU A 113 -15.93 4.96 2.84
C LEU A 113 -15.41 4.33 4.14
N ALA A 114 -14.75 5.09 5.01
CA ALA A 114 -14.27 4.62 6.31
C ALA A 114 -15.41 4.05 7.16
N GLN A 115 -16.50 4.79 7.31
CA GLN A 115 -17.71 4.37 8.02
C GLN A 115 -18.35 3.11 7.40
N ALA A 116 -18.38 3.04 6.05
CA ALA A 116 -18.92 1.89 5.34
C ALA A 116 -18.06 0.63 5.53
N ILE A 117 -16.73 0.75 5.56
CA ILE A 117 -15.81 -0.35 5.88
C ILE A 117 -16.01 -0.78 7.33
N SER A 118 -15.95 0.16 8.27
CA SER A 118 -16.09 -0.10 9.70
C SER A 118 -17.40 -0.85 10.00
N SER A 119 -18.53 -0.32 9.55
CA SER A 119 -19.85 -0.91 9.81
C SER A 119 -20.00 -2.36 9.24
N ARG A 120 -19.31 -2.69 8.14
CA ARG A 120 -19.32 -4.08 7.60
C ARG A 120 -18.32 -4.98 8.34
N ALA A 121 -17.16 -4.44 8.73
CA ALA A 121 -16.18 -5.18 9.50
C ALA A 121 -16.73 -5.56 10.89
N VAL A 122 -17.40 -4.65 11.60
CA VAL A 122 -18.07 -4.94 12.88
C VAL A 122 -19.04 -6.13 12.72
N ARG A 123 -19.92 -6.09 11.71
CA ARG A 123 -20.85 -7.20 11.47
C ARG A 123 -20.16 -8.54 11.20
N LYS A 124 -19.02 -8.50 10.46
CA LYS A 124 -18.24 -9.72 10.20
C LYS A 124 -17.49 -10.21 11.45
N ILE A 125 -17.09 -9.32 12.34
CA ILE A 125 -16.51 -9.68 13.65
C ILE A 125 -17.58 -10.32 14.53
N GLU A 126 -18.78 -9.73 14.62
CA GLU A 126 -19.90 -10.26 15.38
C GLU A 126 -20.36 -11.64 14.86
N SER A 127 -20.30 -11.88 13.55
CA SER A 127 -20.61 -13.20 12.95
C SER A 127 -19.47 -14.22 13.02
N GLY A 128 -18.27 -13.82 13.49
CA GLY A 128 -17.09 -14.68 13.56
C GLY A 128 -16.37 -14.89 12.21
N GLU A 129 -16.73 -14.12 11.16
CA GLU A 129 -16.07 -14.16 9.86
C GLU A 129 -14.73 -13.38 9.84
N LEU A 130 -14.57 -12.40 10.73
CA LEU A 130 -13.34 -11.69 10.98
C LEU A 130 -12.93 -11.79 12.45
N SER A 131 -11.63 -11.88 12.71
CA SER A 131 -11.07 -11.97 14.06
C SER A 131 -10.68 -10.63 14.66
N ALA A 132 -10.58 -9.56 13.84
CA ALA A 132 -10.10 -8.24 14.26
C ALA A 132 -10.61 -7.15 13.29
N PRO A 133 -10.55 -5.86 13.70
CA PRO A 133 -10.80 -4.72 12.82
C PRO A 133 -9.91 -4.73 11.59
N GLN A 134 -10.45 -4.26 10.45
CA GLN A 134 -9.71 -4.17 9.19
C GLN A 134 -8.62 -3.08 9.29
N GLN A 135 -7.39 -3.43 9.00
CA GLN A 135 -6.31 -2.46 8.90
C GLN A 135 -6.50 -1.57 7.66
N VAL A 136 -6.34 -0.26 7.84
CA VAL A 136 -6.52 0.72 6.77
C VAL A 136 -5.47 1.82 6.82
N LEU A 137 -5.17 2.40 5.65
CA LEU A 137 -4.49 3.69 5.53
C LEU A 137 -5.47 4.74 5.01
N ILE A 138 -5.31 5.95 5.50
CA ILE A 138 -6.07 7.09 5.02
C ILE A 138 -5.37 7.68 3.80
N GLU A 139 -6.08 7.74 2.67
CA GLU A 139 -5.57 8.36 1.46
C GLU A 139 -5.69 9.88 1.56
N VAL A 140 -4.54 10.57 1.44
CA VAL A 140 -4.43 12.03 1.55
C VAL A 140 -3.92 12.62 0.24
N ASN A 141 -4.63 13.59 -0.29
CA ASN A 141 -4.20 14.39 -1.44
C ASN A 141 -3.30 15.55 -0.98
N VAL A 142 -2.04 15.23 -0.68
CA VAL A 142 -1.05 16.22 -0.23
C VAL A 142 -0.69 17.20 -1.34
N SER A 143 -0.71 16.77 -2.61
CA SER A 143 -0.33 17.61 -3.75
C SER A 143 -1.37 18.67 -4.11
N GLY A 144 -2.62 18.51 -3.67
CA GLY A 144 -3.73 19.39 -4.04
C GLY A 144 -4.21 19.26 -5.49
N GLU A 145 -3.76 18.24 -6.25
CA GLU A 145 -4.28 18.00 -7.60
C GLU A 145 -5.75 17.58 -7.56
N GLU A 146 -6.64 18.33 -8.21
CA GLU A 146 -8.08 18.05 -8.29
C GLU A 146 -8.42 16.67 -8.89
N SER A 147 -7.54 16.14 -9.74
CA SER A 147 -7.70 14.84 -10.38
C SER A 147 -7.46 13.64 -9.45
N LYS A 148 -6.94 13.88 -8.24
CA LYS A 148 -6.62 12.84 -7.25
C LYS A 148 -7.66 12.80 -6.15
N GLY A 149 -8.05 11.56 -5.78
CA GLY A 149 -8.89 11.30 -4.62
C GLY A 149 -8.14 11.49 -3.31
N GLY A 150 -8.83 11.24 -2.22
CA GLY A 150 -8.30 11.34 -0.88
C GLY A 150 -8.77 12.59 -0.14
N PHE A 151 -8.58 12.58 1.15
CA PHE A 151 -8.82 13.75 1.99
C PHE A 151 -7.79 14.85 1.73
N SER A 152 -8.17 16.10 1.86
CA SER A 152 -7.18 17.17 2.00
C SER A 152 -6.49 17.07 3.38
N PRO A 153 -5.27 17.63 3.53
CA PRO A 153 -4.60 17.70 4.84
C PRO A 153 -5.46 18.37 5.94
N ASP A 154 -6.23 19.40 5.58
CA ASP A 154 -7.09 20.11 6.54
C ASP A 154 -8.31 19.29 6.96
N GLU A 155 -8.85 18.46 6.07
CA GLU A 155 -9.92 17.52 6.41
C GLU A 155 -9.44 16.47 7.40
N ILE A 156 -8.24 15.91 7.18
CA ILE A 156 -7.68 14.91 8.09
C ILE A 156 -7.38 15.49 9.46
N ARG A 157 -6.85 16.70 9.57
CA ARG A 157 -6.65 17.36 10.86
C ARG A 157 -7.94 17.45 11.68
N ARG A 158 -9.07 17.65 11.02
CA ARG A 158 -10.39 17.75 11.69
C ARG A 158 -11.01 16.39 12.00
N LEU A 159 -10.77 15.38 11.16
CA LEU A 159 -11.50 14.11 11.19
C LEU A 159 -10.69 12.95 11.80
N ALA A 160 -9.40 13.15 12.12
CA ALA A 160 -8.52 12.08 12.60
C ALA A 160 -9.08 11.39 13.87
N GLY A 161 -9.64 12.17 14.83
CA GLY A 161 -10.29 11.61 16.01
C GLY A 161 -11.50 10.75 15.66
N GLU A 162 -12.41 11.24 14.79
CA GLU A 162 -13.59 10.49 14.35
C GLU A 162 -13.20 9.19 13.63
N LEU A 163 -12.15 9.24 12.80
CA LEU A 163 -11.65 8.04 12.09
C LEU A 163 -11.04 7.02 13.05
N ALA A 164 -10.38 7.47 14.11
CA ALA A 164 -9.79 6.61 15.13
C ALA A 164 -10.85 5.91 16.02
N GLU A 165 -12.03 6.50 16.18
CA GLU A 165 -13.15 5.95 16.97
C GLU A 165 -13.97 4.89 16.22
N LEU A 166 -13.71 4.65 14.93
CA LEU A 166 -14.43 3.65 14.12
C LEU A 166 -14.02 2.22 14.50
N GLU A 167 -14.84 1.51 15.27
CA GLU A 167 -14.54 0.20 15.88
C GLU A 167 -14.18 -0.92 14.90
N GLY A 168 -14.69 -0.87 13.66
CA GLY A 168 -14.46 -1.91 12.65
C GLY A 168 -13.19 -1.70 11.82
N ILE A 169 -12.47 -0.59 12.00
CA ILE A 169 -11.21 -0.32 11.31
C ILE A 169 -10.09 0.01 12.30
N CYS A 170 -8.87 -0.29 11.90
CA CYS A 170 -7.67 0.13 12.61
C CYS A 170 -6.82 0.99 11.66
N VAL A 171 -6.75 2.30 11.92
CA VAL A 171 -5.97 3.23 11.11
C VAL A 171 -4.48 3.03 11.42
N GLN A 172 -3.74 2.49 10.43
CA GLN A 172 -2.31 2.17 10.55
C GLN A 172 -1.40 3.28 10.01
N GLY A 173 -1.95 4.29 9.35
CA GLY A 173 -1.12 5.33 8.76
C GLY A 173 -1.80 6.06 7.60
N LEU A 174 -0.94 6.70 6.80
CA LEU A 174 -1.37 7.53 5.69
C LEU A 174 -0.84 7.00 4.35
N MET A 175 -1.57 7.28 3.27
CA MET A 175 -1.15 7.00 1.92
C MET A 175 -1.26 8.24 1.05
N THR A 176 -0.32 8.43 0.12
CA THR A 176 -0.43 9.44 -0.94
C THR A 176 0.15 8.97 -2.26
N MET A 177 -0.23 9.67 -3.31
CA MET A 177 0.36 9.54 -4.65
C MET A 177 0.87 10.91 -5.12
N ALA A 178 2.17 11.00 -5.42
CA ALA A 178 2.75 12.21 -5.96
C ALA A 178 2.36 12.45 -7.43
N PRO A 179 2.39 13.70 -7.91
CA PRO A 179 2.32 14.04 -9.33
C PRO A 179 3.44 13.37 -10.12
N ARG A 180 3.13 12.92 -11.33
CA ARG A 180 4.11 12.26 -12.21
C ARG A 180 5.10 13.26 -12.82
N GLY A 181 6.30 12.77 -13.11
CA GLY A 181 7.26 13.46 -13.97
C GLY A 181 8.14 14.51 -13.30
N ASN A 182 7.93 14.82 -12.02
CA ASN A 182 8.76 15.77 -11.29
C ASN A 182 9.17 15.22 -9.91
N LYS A 183 10.43 14.82 -9.76
CA LYS A 183 10.97 14.24 -8.53
C LYS A 183 10.99 15.23 -7.36
N ASP A 184 11.16 16.52 -7.60
CA ASP A 184 11.16 17.52 -6.53
C ASP A 184 9.74 17.75 -5.98
N VAL A 185 8.74 17.73 -6.86
CA VAL A 185 7.32 17.77 -6.44
C VAL A 185 6.98 16.49 -5.68
N ALA A 186 7.42 15.33 -6.17
CA ALA A 186 7.20 14.06 -5.47
C ALA A 186 7.83 14.07 -4.07
N ARG A 187 9.08 14.53 -3.94
CA ARG A 187 9.77 14.67 -2.66
C ARG A 187 8.99 15.55 -1.68
N ARG A 188 8.57 16.75 -2.12
CA ARG A 188 7.76 17.65 -1.27
C ARG A 188 6.42 17.02 -0.85
N THR A 189 5.77 16.27 -1.75
CA THR A 189 4.53 15.55 -1.45
C THR A 189 4.75 14.49 -0.36
N PHE A 190 5.85 13.74 -0.43
CA PHE A 190 6.17 12.71 0.55
C PHE A 190 6.60 13.30 1.90
N ALA A 191 7.41 14.37 1.89
CA ALA A 191 7.74 15.12 3.10
C ALA A 191 6.49 15.66 3.79
N GLY A 192 5.57 16.28 3.02
CA GLY A 192 4.30 16.78 3.57
C GLY A 192 3.40 15.68 4.15
N LEU A 193 3.43 14.47 3.61
CA LEU A 193 2.72 13.33 4.20
C LEU A 193 3.32 12.93 5.56
N ARG A 194 4.67 12.86 5.64
CA ARG A 194 5.37 12.58 6.89
C ARG A 194 5.09 13.64 7.96
N GLU A 195 5.21 14.92 7.60
CA GLU A 195 4.95 16.02 8.50
C GLU A 195 3.51 16.00 9.02
N LEU A 196 2.54 15.73 8.15
CA LEU A 196 1.14 15.56 8.55
C LEU A 196 0.95 14.39 9.52
N ARG A 197 1.59 13.22 9.28
CA ARG A 197 1.56 12.08 10.19
C ARG A 197 2.09 12.47 11.58
N ASP A 198 3.26 13.11 11.62
CA ASP A 198 3.91 13.52 12.87
C ASP A 198 3.05 14.53 13.64
N GLU A 199 2.42 15.48 12.94
CA GLU A 199 1.47 16.42 13.50
C GLU A 199 0.23 15.73 14.11
N LEU A 200 -0.35 14.75 13.41
CA LEU A 200 -1.53 14.02 13.88
C LEU A 200 -1.21 13.17 15.13
N GLU A 201 -0.05 12.51 15.18
CA GLU A 201 0.37 11.73 16.35
C GLU A 201 0.64 12.61 17.58
N VAL A 202 1.09 13.86 17.38
CA VAL A 202 1.23 14.84 18.47
C VAL A 202 -0.13 15.35 18.94
N ALA A 203 -1.06 15.63 18.00
CA ALA A 203 -2.38 16.15 18.32
C ALA A 203 -3.32 15.11 18.97
N HIS A 204 -3.12 13.83 18.67
CA HIS A 204 -3.95 12.71 19.12
C HIS A 204 -3.06 11.62 19.74
N SER A 205 -2.85 11.67 21.06
CA SER A 205 -1.93 10.80 21.78
C SER A 205 -2.23 9.29 21.65
N ASP A 206 -3.47 8.95 21.35
CA ASP A 206 -3.95 7.56 21.18
C ASP A 206 -3.81 7.06 19.74
N LEU A 207 -3.52 7.96 18.80
CA LEU A 207 -3.31 7.60 17.40
C LEU A 207 -1.86 7.18 17.17
N ARG A 208 -1.69 6.04 16.53
CA ARG A 208 -0.39 5.55 16.06
C ARG A 208 -0.47 5.29 14.57
N LEU A 209 0.38 5.95 13.81
CA LEU A 209 0.41 5.92 12.35
C LEU A 209 1.77 5.43 11.83
N PRO A 210 2.15 4.17 12.15
CA PRO A 210 3.49 3.65 11.80
C PRO A 210 3.74 3.58 10.30
N GLU A 211 2.69 3.55 9.47
CA GLU A 211 2.82 3.32 8.06
C GLU A 211 2.65 4.59 7.23
N LEU A 212 3.63 4.83 6.34
CA LEU A 212 3.54 5.81 5.26
C LEU A 212 3.65 5.09 3.92
N SER A 213 2.52 4.94 3.24
CA SER A 213 2.47 4.31 1.92
C SER A 213 2.60 5.36 0.83
N CYS A 214 3.79 5.52 0.29
CA CYS A 214 4.07 6.43 -0.81
C CYS A 214 5.29 5.95 -1.62
N GLY A 215 5.41 6.43 -2.86
CA GLY A 215 6.45 5.99 -3.78
C GLY A 215 6.02 4.81 -4.66
N MET A 216 6.27 4.96 -5.95
CA MET A 216 6.00 4.00 -7.02
C MET A 216 7.26 3.78 -7.87
N SER A 217 7.15 3.08 -8.99
CA SER A 217 8.28 2.69 -9.85
C SER A 217 9.20 3.84 -10.30
N GLU A 218 8.71 5.08 -10.35
CA GLU A 218 9.45 6.25 -10.81
C GLU A 218 10.01 7.13 -9.68
N ASP A 219 9.46 6.99 -8.46
CA ASP A 219 9.70 7.92 -7.36
C ASP A 219 9.87 7.25 -5.97
N PHE A 220 10.10 5.92 -5.94
CA PHE A 220 10.24 5.20 -4.67
C PHE A 220 11.49 5.59 -3.88
N GLU A 221 12.60 5.97 -4.55
CA GLU A 221 13.82 6.39 -3.86
C GLU A 221 13.60 7.68 -3.07
N PRO A 222 13.14 8.81 -3.67
CA PRO A 222 12.79 9.99 -2.89
C PRO A 222 11.70 9.71 -1.83
N ALA A 223 10.77 8.76 -2.06
CA ALA A 223 9.80 8.38 -1.04
C ALA A 223 10.47 7.71 0.18
N LEU A 224 11.43 6.79 -0.05
CA LEU A 224 12.21 6.17 1.02
C LEU A 224 13.03 7.19 1.78
N GLU A 225 13.67 8.12 1.08
CA GLU A 225 14.46 9.19 1.68
C GLU A 225 13.60 10.14 2.54
N GLU A 226 12.32 10.32 2.19
CA GLU A 226 11.37 11.14 2.95
C GLU A 226 10.55 10.36 4.00
N GLY A 227 10.88 9.10 4.26
CA GLY A 227 10.28 8.35 5.37
C GLY A 227 9.22 7.33 5.00
N SER A 228 8.98 7.03 3.72
CA SER A 228 8.07 5.96 3.31
C SER A 228 8.41 4.64 3.99
N THR A 229 7.40 3.94 4.50
CA THR A 229 7.53 2.59 5.07
C THR A 229 7.02 1.52 4.10
N LEU A 230 6.20 1.91 3.12
CA LEU A 230 5.61 1.02 2.11
C LEU A 230 5.75 1.66 0.72
N VAL A 231 6.60 1.07 -0.14
CA VAL A 231 6.69 1.48 -1.56
C VAL A 231 5.99 0.47 -2.46
N ARG A 232 5.20 0.97 -3.42
CA ARG A 232 4.31 0.16 -4.27
C ARG A 232 4.86 0.07 -5.69
N LEU A 233 5.55 -1.03 -6.00
CA LEU A 233 6.29 -1.21 -7.24
C LEU A 233 5.58 -2.18 -8.19
N GLY A 234 5.06 -1.68 -9.31
CA GLY A 234 4.39 -2.51 -10.33
C GLY A 234 5.24 -2.66 -11.58
N ARG A 235 5.32 -1.59 -12.39
CA ARG A 235 6.01 -1.62 -13.68
C ARG A 235 7.47 -2.08 -13.59
N VAL A 236 8.20 -1.56 -12.63
CA VAL A 236 9.61 -1.93 -12.42
C VAL A 236 9.77 -3.40 -12.00
N VAL A 237 8.77 -4.03 -11.41
CA VAL A 237 8.78 -5.45 -11.05
C VAL A 237 8.39 -6.32 -12.24
N PHE A 238 7.24 -6.05 -12.87
CA PHE A 238 6.58 -6.99 -13.77
C PHE A 238 6.70 -6.66 -15.27
N SER A 239 7.01 -5.40 -15.65
CA SER A 239 7.08 -5.02 -17.06
C SER A 239 8.52 -5.17 -17.58
N PRO A 240 8.81 -6.14 -18.51
CA PRO A 240 10.14 -6.31 -19.07
C PRO A 240 10.69 -5.06 -19.79
N GLU A 241 9.78 -4.25 -20.33
CA GLU A 241 10.11 -3.03 -21.09
C GLU A 241 10.46 -1.84 -20.17
N PHE A 242 10.07 -1.90 -18.90
CA PHE A 242 10.36 -0.85 -17.95
C PHE A 242 11.78 -0.99 -17.41
N ALA A 243 12.69 -0.11 -17.85
CA ALA A 243 14.07 -0.15 -17.39
C ALA A 243 14.17 0.16 -15.88
N VAL A 244 14.96 -0.63 -15.17
CA VAL A 244 15.43 -0.33 -13.82
C VAL A 244 16.59 0.67 -13.99
N LYS A 245 16.29 1.99 -14.01
CA LYS A 245 17.27 3.06 -14.24
C LYS A 245 17.71 3.67 -12.92
#